data_42637bfe742fab059ee677385b2e49c4
#
_entry.id   42637bfe742fab059ee677385b2e49c4
#
_cell.length_a   1.000
_cell.length_b   1.000
_cell.length_c   1.000
_cell.angle_alpha   90.00
_cell.angle_beta   90.00
_cell.angle_gamma   90.00
#
_symmetry.space_group_name_H-M   'P 1'
#
loop_
_entity.id
_entity.type
_entity.pdbx_description
1 polymer ?
#
loop_
_entity_poly.entity_id
_entity_poly.type
_entity_poly.pdbx_seq_one_letter_code
_entity_poly.pdbx_strand_id
1 'polypeptide(L)'
;MHIQHATISADLENCYDSVAHAVAALGMRSFGVRATAIAVFLSCYQTMRFYLKTAYGVAKEPYGSTAETPFSSLLQGSGLAPWTFLCVSTLMINSYKEQGHGAEYLSPITLQTIKLAAAMFVDDTDHFFSGERGMTDEDFLDMVQQGINDWAKTVISTGGNIKIAKSHAKVSVPKWDRGQSRSKSIKHLPVRSFTIPQRDGAIKSVKILSYSTAMKSLGVKFAGDGENPKDHILW
;
A
#
# COMPACT_ATOMS: atom_id res chain seq x y z
N MET A 1 29.33 -3.16 6.95
CA MET A 1 28.39 -4.05 7.63
C MET A 1 27.10 -4.00 6.83
N HIS A 2 26.54 -5.15 6.47
CA HIS A 2 25.37 -5.18 5.60
C HIS A 2 24.13 -5.42 6.47
N ILE A 3 23.11 -4.60 6.26
CA ILE A 3 21.83 -4.65 6.92
C ILE A 3 20.83 -5.29 5.94
N GLN A 4 19.91 -6.11 6.45
CA GLN A 4 18.81 -6.67 5.67
C GLN A 4 17.86 -5.53 5.24
N HIS A 5 17.30 -5.66 4.04
CA HIS A 5 16.28 -4.74 3.53
C HIS A 5 15.14 -5.52 2.89
N ALA A 6 13.93 -4.98 3.02
CA ALA A 6 12.80 -5.46 2.27
C ALA A 6 11.95 -4.29 1.75
N THR A 7 11.35 -4.51 0.60
CA THR A 7 10.33 -3.63 0.03
C THR A 7 9.11 -4.48 -0.29
N ILE A 8 7.95 -4.04 0.19
CA ILE A 8 6.68 -4.68 -0.07
C ILE A 8 5.82 -3.73 -0.87
N SER A 9 5.55 -4.09 -2.11
CA SER A 9 4.61 -3.34 -2.96
C SER A 9 3.22 -3.92 -2.80
N ALA A 10 2.28 -3.12 -2.35
CA ALA A 10 0.89 -3.47 -2.12
C ALA A 10 -0.02 -2.59 -2.97
N ASP A 11 -0.89 -3.21 -3.77
CA ASP A 11 -1.93 -2.55 -4.57
C ASP A 11 -3.25 -2.61 -3.80
N LEU A 12 -3.94 -1.50 -3.64
CA LEU A 12 -5.23 -1.45 -2.97
C LEU A 12 -6.36 -1.81 -3.94
N GLU A 13 -7.24 -2.69 -3.50
CA GLU A 13 -8.41 -3.08 -4.28
C GLU A 13 -9.48 -2.00 -4.23
N ASN A 14 -9.91 -1.48 -5.40
CA ASN A 14 -10.97 -0.48 -5.52
C ASN A 14 -10.78 0.72 -4.58
N CYS A 15 -9.59 1.27 -4.56
CA CYS A 15 -9.08 2.27 -3.65
C CYS A 15 -10.13 3.34 -3.24
N TYR A 16 -10.73 4.06 -4.20
CA TYR A 16 -11.73 5.09 -3.90
C TYR A 16 -13.08 4.51 -3.47
N ASP A 17 -13.48 3.38 -4.07
CA ASP A 17 -14.82 2.82 -3.92
C ASP A 17 -14.97 2.03 -2.61
N SER A 18 -13.86 1.69 -1.96
CA SER A 18 -13.87 0.93 -0.71
C SER A 18 -13.82 1.79 0.56
N VAL A 19 -13.50 3.09 0.45
CA VAL A 19 -13.35 3.95 1.62
C VAL A 19 -14.67 4.21 2.32
N ALA A 20 -14.73 3.85 3.59
CA ALA A 20 -15.88 4.16 4.45
C ALA A 20 -15.98 5.67 4.71
N HIS A 21 -17.19 6.25 4.57
CA HIS A 21 -17.42 7.69 4.77
C HIS A 21 -17.00 8.19 6.15
N ALA A 22 -17.12 7.37 7.20
CA ALA A 22 -16.66 7.72 8.54
C ALA A 22 -15.13 7.96 8.58
N VAL A 23 -14.36 7.12 7.88
CA VAL A 23 -12.90 7.26 7.79
C VAL A 23 -12.54 8.48 6.94
N ALA A 24 -13.26 8.71 5.84
CA ALA A 24 -13.10 9.94 5.05
C ALA A 24 -13.35 11.20 5.89
N ALA A 25 -14.39 11.20 6.72
CA ALA A 25 -14.68 12.28 7.64
C ALA A 25 -13.54 12.51 8.65
N LEU A 26 -13.00 11.45 9.24
CA LEU A 26 -11.86 11.54 10.16
C LEU A 26 -10.64 12.11 9.43
N GLY A 27 -10.33 11.64 8.23
CA GLY A 27 -9.26 12.16 7.40
C GLY A 27 -9.41 13.66 7.14
N MET A 28 -10.54 14.09 6.64
CA MET A 28 -10.82 15.51 6.40
C MET A 28 -10.74 16.35 7.69
N ARG A 29 -11.23 15.82 8.82
CA ARG A 29 -11.12 16.50 10.13
C ARG A 29 -9.69 16.71 10.58
N SER A 30 -8.79 15.73 10.37
CA SER A 30 -7.38 15.85 10.72
C SER A 30 -6.67 16.96 9.93
N PHE A 31 -7.17 17.30 8.75
CA PHE A 31 -6.71 18.44 7.93
C PHE A 31 -7.43 19.76 8.25
N GLY A 32 -8.24 19.82 9.32
CA GLY A 32 -8.91 21.02 9.76
C GLY A 32 -10.21 21.37 9.03
N VAL A 33 -10.75 20.47 8.19
CA VAL A 33 -12.02 20.72 7.50
C VAL A 33 -13.15 20.81 8.52
N ARG A 34 -14.01 21.83 8.40
CA ARG A 34 -15.13 22.04 9.30
C ARG A 34 -16.15 20.91 9.21
N ALA A 35 -16.72 20.50 10.34
CA ALA A 35 -17.69 19.41 10.40
C ALA A 35 -18.92 19.63 9.49
N THR A 36 -19.40 20.87 9.40
CA THR A 36 -20.51 21.24 8.51
C THR A 36 -20.18 21.02 7.04
N ALA A 37 -18.97 21.39 6.61
CA ALA A 37 -18.53 21.15 5.23
C ALA A 37 -18.42 19.65 4.92
N ILE A 38 -17.88 18.86 5.85
CA ILE A 38 -17.81 17.39 5.74
C ILE A 38 -19.21 16.79 5.64
N ALA A 39 -20.13 17.22 6.49
CA ALA A 39 -21.52 16.72 6.48
C ALA A 39 -22.20 17.01 5.14
N VAL A 40 -22.07 18.22 4.59
CA VAL A 40 -22.61 18.58 3.29
C VAL A 40 -21.98 17.71 2.18
N PHE A 41 -20.66 17.58 2.19
CA PHE A 41 -19.93 16.77 1.21
C PHE A 41 -20.38 15.30 1.22
N LEU A 42 -20.41 14.67 2.40
CA LEU A 42 -20.82 13.28 2.51
C LEU A 42 -22.29 13.06 2.21
N SER A 43 -23.17 14.03 2.58
CA SER A 43 -24.60 13.95 2.23
C SER A 43 -24.81 13.95 0.71
N CYS A 44 -24.01 14.71 -0.05
CA CYS A 44 -24.05 14.65 -1.51
C CYS A 44 -23.77 13.24 -2.03
N TYR A 45 -22.74 12.56 -1.52
CA TYR A 45 -22.44 11.18 -1.93
C TYR A 45 -23.52 10.20 -1.53
N GLN A 46 -24.05 10.33 -0.31
CA GLN A 46 -25.08 9.42 0.22
C GLN A 46 -26.43 9.55 -0.47
N THR A 47 -26.71 10.72 -1.06
CA THR A 47 -27.97 10.97 -1.80
C THR A 47 -27.86 10.76 -3.31
N MET A 48 -26.66 10.47 -3.83
CA MET A 48 -26.49 10.21 -5.25
C MET A 48 -27.24 8.98 -5.70
N ARG A 49 -27.80 9.06 -6.90
CA ARG A 49 -28.44 7.97 -7.60
C ARG A 49 -27.74 7.72 -8.92
N PHE A 50 -27.55 6.45 -9.25
CA PHE A 50 -26.82 6.03 -10.44
C PHE A 50 -27.75 5.31 -11.38
N TYR A 51 -27.56 5.52 -12.67
CA TYR A 51 -28.29 4.83 -13.72
C TYR A 51 -27.33 3.94 -14.49
N LEU A 52 -27.69 2.67 -14.64
CA LEU A 52 -26.92 1.76 -15.48
C LEU A 52 -27.05 2.18 -16.95
N LYS A 53 -25.94 2.46 -17.60
CA LYS A 53 -25.87 2.73 -19.04
C LYS A 53 -25.25 1.53 -19.74
N THR A 54 -25.94 1.00 -20.74
CA THR A 54 -25.48 -0.11 -21.60
C THR A 54 -25.50 0.32 -23.06
N ALA A 55 -25.04 -0.56 -23.96
CA ALA A 55 -25.17 -0.36 -25.40
C ALA A 55 -26.64 -0.25 -25.87
N TYR A 56 -27.60 -0.75 -25.08
CA TYR A 56 -29.04 -0.75 -25.39
C TYR A 56 -29.80 0.43 -24.78
N GLY A 57 -29.11 1.31 -24.04
CA GLY A 57 -29.71 2.50 -23.44
C GLY A 57 -29.39 2.65 -21.95
N VAL A 58 -30.14 3.54 -21.31
CA VAL A 58 -30.02 3.85 -19.88
C VAL A 58 -31.18 3.21 -19.14
N ALA A 59 -30.91 2.57 -18.00
CA ALA A 59 -31.93 1.99 -17.12
C ALA A 59 -32.93 3.09 -16.68
N LYS A 60 -34.20 2.70 -16.58
CA LYS A 60 -35.26 3.62 -16.12
C LYS A 60 -35.18 3.85 -14.59
N GLU A 61 -34.83 2.80 -13.85
CA GLU A 61 -34.73 2.84 -12.40
C GLU A 61 -33.28 3.12 -11.97
N PRO A 62 -33.05 4.09 -11.09
CA PRO A 62 -31.76 4.33 -10.50
C PRO A 62 -31.46 3.32 -9.39
N TYR A 63 -30.18 3.11 -9.14
CA TYR A 63 -29.70 2.48 -7.90
C TYR A 63 -28.94 3.53 -7.06
N GLY A 64 -28.83 3.29 -5.76
CA GLY A 64 -28.15 4.22 -4.85
C GLY A 64 -28.16 3.72 -3.42
N SER A 65 -27.85 4.61 -2.51
CA SER A 65 -27.86 4.33 -1.07
C SER A 65 -29.29 4.07 -0.56
N THR A 66 -29.44 3.04 0.29
CA THR A 66 -30.65 2.80 1.08
C THR A 66 -30.30 2.86 2.56
N ALA A 67 -31.32 2.84 3.44
CA ALA A 67 -31.11 2.80 4.90
C ALA A 67 -30.37 1.52 5.32
N GLU A 68 -30.67 0.40 4.65
CA GLU A 68 -30.08 -0.92 4.93
C GLU A 68 -28.68 -1.08 4.31
N THR A 69 -28.45 -0.43 3.17
CA THR A 69 -27.20 -0.50 2.42
C THR A 69 -26.68 0.91 2.12
N PRO A 70 -26.11 1.58 3.11
CA PRO A 70 -25.54 2.92 2.92
C PRO A 70 -24.37 2.85 1.92
N PHE A 71 -24.32 3.81 1.03
CA PHE A 71 -23.26 3.90 0.05
C PHE A 71 -21.93 4.24 0.74
N SER A 72 -20.90 3.45 0.50
CA SER A 72 -19.54 3.72 0.93
C SER A 72 -18.68 3.85 -0.33
N SER A 73 -18.20 5.01 -0.66
CA SER A 73 -17.30 5.24 -1.79
C SER A 73 -17.00 6.72 -1.90
N LEU A 74 -15.82 7.05 -2.31
CA LEU A 74 -15.46 8.42 -2.71
C LEU A 74 -15.76 8.68 -4.18
N LEU A 75 -16.38 7.72 -4.87
CA LEU A 75 -16.74 7.75 -6.29
C LEU A 75 -15.54 8.00 -7.22
N GLN A 76 -15.06 6.96 -7.82
CA GLN A 76 -14.04 7.07 -8.86
C GLN A 76 -14.51 8.00 -9.99
N GLY A 77 -13.71 9.04 -10.27
CA GLY A 77 -14.07 10.09 -11.23
C GLY A 77 -14.66 11.36 -10.60
N SER A 78 -14.97 11.38 -9.30
CA SER A 78 -15.26 12.63 -8.58
C SER A 78 -14.00 13.47 -8.44
N GLY A 79 -14.09 14.78 -8.73
CA GLY A 79 -12.96 15.72 -8.58
C GLY A 79 -12.45 15.86 -7.13
N LEU A 80 -13.26 15.50 -6.13
CA LEU A 80 -12.89 15.54 -4.71
C LEU A 80 -12.34 14.21 -4.18
N ALA A 81 -12.55 13.09 -4.89
CA ALA A 81 -12.09 11.78 -4.45
C ALA A 81 -10.56 11.71 -4.22
N PRO A 82 -9.69 12.22 -5.12
CA PRO A 82 -8.25 12.19 -4.90
C PRO A 82 -7.83 12.97 -3.66
N TRP A 83 -8.41 14.15 -3.42
CA TRP A 83 -8.09 14.95 -2.25
C TRP A 83 -8.57 14.29 -0.95
N THR A 84 -9.79 13.76 -0.93
CA THR A 84 -10.32 13.06 0.24
C THR A 84 -9.51 11.81 0.53
N PHE A 85 -9.11 11.07 -0.51
CA PHE A 85 -8.25 9.91 -0.36
C PHE A 85 -6.85 10.27 0.14
N LEU A 86 -6.29 11.41 -0.27
CA LEU A 86 -5.03 11.93 0.28
C LEU A 86 -5.15 12.15 1.79
N CYS A 87 -6.27 12.67 2.28
CA CYS A 87 -6.49 12.81 3.72
C CYS A 87 -6.53 11.45 4.43
N VAL A 88 -7.20 10.46 3.85
CA VAL A 88 -7.29 9.10 4.40
C VAL A 88 -5.92 8.41 4.35
N SER A 89 -5.22 8.44 3.23
CA SER A 89 -3.92 7.79 3.07
C SER A 89 -2.85 8.39 3.99
N THR A 90 -2.92 9.69 4.27
CA THR A 90 -2.05 10.33 5.25
C THR A 90 -2.28 9.78 6.66
N LEU A 91 -3.54 9.58 7.07
CA LEU A 91 -3.85 8.93 8.35
C LEU A 91 -3.32 7.50 8.39
N MET A 92 -3.51 6.74 7.31
CA MET A 92 -3.02 5.35 7.20
C MET A 92 -1.51 5.28 7.38
N ILE A 93 -0.76 6.10 6.64
CA ILE A 93 0.71 6.12 6.70
C ILE A 93 1.19 6.60 8.08
N ASN A 94 0.58 7.62 8.66
CA ASN A 94 0.94 8.10 9.99
C ASN A 94 0.69 7.03 11.06
N SER A 95 -0.46 6.37 11.03
CA SER A 95 -0.75 5.25 11.95
C SER A 95 0.27 4.12 11.80
N TYR A 96 0.62 3.76 10.57
CA TYR A 96 1.63 2.73 10.29
C TYR A 96 3.01 3.13 10.79
N LYS A 97 3.39 4.39 10.61
CA LYS A 97 4.66 4.94 11.10
C LYS A 97 4.74 4.97 12.63
N GLU A 98 3.63 5.32 13.31
CA GLU A 98 3.54 5.34 14.78
C GLU A 98 3.66 3.95 15.41
N GLN A 99 3.32 2.89 14.67
CA GLN A 99 3.56 1.50 15.08
C GLN A 99 5.03 1.08 15.02
N GLY A 100 5.93 2.00 14.66
CA GLY A 100 7.38 1.78 14.66
C GLY A 100 7.93 1.25 13.33
N HIS A 101 7.07 0.99 12.33
CA HIS A 101 7.53 0.48 11.04
C HIS A 101 8.32 1.52 10.23
N GLY A 102 9.21 1.04 9.37
CA GLY A 102 9.98 1.83 8.42
C GLY A 102 11.46 1.47 8.38
N ALA A 103 12.09 1.79 7.26
CA ALA A 103 13.53 1.69 7.08
C ALA A 103 14.22 2.99 7.47
N GLU A 104 15.39 2.88 8.10
CA GLU A 104 16.21 4.03 8.44
C GLU A 104 17.36 4.17 7.42
N TYR A 105 17.50 5.36 6.89
CA TYR A 105 18.53 5.73 5.94
C TYR A 105 19.32 6.92 6.44
N LEU A 106 20.64 6.82 6.36
CA LEU A 106 21.51 7.98 6.59
C LEU A 106 21.62 8.78 5.28
N SER A 107 21.17 10.03 5.30
CA SER A 107 21.33 10.93 4.17
C SER A 107 22.82 11.18 3.90
N PRO A 108 23.35 10.90 2.72
CA PRO A 108 24.75 11.15 2.40
C PRO A 108 25.09 12.66 2.28
N ILE A 109 24.06 13.50 2.16
CA ILE A 109 24.21 14.95 2.01
C ILE A 109 24.15 15.65 3.36
N THR A 110 23.11 15.37 4.15
CA THR A 110 22.85 16.08 5.42
C THR A 110 23.37 15.33 6.63
N LEU A 111 23.78 14.06 6.48
CA LEU A 111 24.18 13.14 7.55
C LEU A 111 23.09 12.94 8.62
N GLN A 112 21.86 13.25 8.27
CA GLN A 112 20.70 13.02 9.14
C GLN A 112 20.06 11.66 8.84
N THR A 113 19.59 11.00 9.87
CA THR A 113 18.80 9.77 9.73
C THR A 113 17.39 10.13 9.27
N ILE A 114 16.96 9.51 8.18
CA ILE A 114 15.61 9.62 7.63
C ILE A 114 14.93 8.27 7.84
N LYS A 115 13.76 8.27 8.48
CA LYS A 115 12.92 7.08 8.61
C LYS A 115 11.80 7.12 7.56
N LEU A 116 11.82 6.17 6.63
CA LEU A 116 10.83 6.00 5.57
C LEU A 116 10.02 4.74 5.84
N ALA A 117 8.77 4.90 6.24
CA ALA A 117 7.87 3.77 6.52
C ALA A 117 7.20 3.25 5.25
N ALA A 118 6.61 4.15 4.47
CA ALA A 118 5.95 3.83 3.22
C ALA A 118 5.93 5.03 2.28
N ALA A 119 5.83 4.77 0.99
CA ALA A 119 5.48 5.73 -0.04
C ALA A 119 4.19 5.27 -0.71
N MET A 120 3.24 6.17 -0.90
CA MET A 120 1.94 5.84 -1.45
C MET A 120 1.59 6.77 -2.61
N PHE A 121 1.15 6.20 -3.71
CA PHE A 121 0.61 6.93 -4.84
C PHE A 121 -0.73 6.31 -5.23
N VAL A 122 -1.80 6.90 -4.74
CA VAL A 122 -3.19 6.44 -4.89
C VAL A 122 -3.34 5.02 -4.34
N ASP A 123 -3.45 4.00 -5.19
CA ASP A 123 -3.63 2.59 -4.86
C ASP A 123 -2.31 1.83 -4.69
N ASP A 124 -1.24 2.30 -5.31
CA ASP A 124 0.10 1.71 -5.17
C ASP A 124 0.78 2.18 -3.89
N THR A 125 1.22 1.25 -3.06
CA THR A 125 1.95 1.54 -1.80
C THR A 125 3.20 0.68 -1.72
N ASP A 126 4.35 1.33 -1.52
CA ASP A 126 5.61 0.67 -1.25
C ASP A 126 5.98 0.85 0.23
N HIS A 127 6.17 -0.25 0.95
CA HIS A 127 6.63 -0.28 2.35
C HIS A 127 8.10 -0.63 2.40
N PHE A 128 8.83 0.03 3.27
CA PHE A 128 10.27 -0.11 3.40
C PHE A 128 10.64 -0.65 4.77
N PHE A 129 11.53 -1.64 4.80
CA PHE A 129 12.03 -2.25 6.03
C PHE A 129 13.55 -2.32 5.99
N SER A 130 14.18 -2.06 7.12
CA SER A 130 15.60 -2.30 7.33
C SER A 130 15.79 -3.09 8.63
N GLY A 131 16.63 -4.11 8.58
CA GLY A 131 17.02 -4.84 9.78
C GLY A 131 17.94 -3.99 10.66
N GLU A 132 18.09 -4.42 11.91
CA GLU A 132 19.04 -3.83 12.84
C GLU A 132 20.38 -4.60 12.81
N ARG A 133 21.40 -3.97 13.37
CA ARG A 133 22.73 -4.57 13.47
C ARG A 133 22.71 -5.83 14.32
N GLY A 134 23.02 -6.97 13.73
CA GLY A 134 23.05 -8.28 14.45
C GLY A 134 21.72 -9.00 14.48
N MET A 135 20.68 -8.45 13.87
CA MET A 135 19.38 -9.13 13.70
C MET A 135 19.56 -10.39 12.85
N THR A 136 18.92 -11.48 13.25
CA THR A 136 18.91 -12.71 12.45
C THR A 136 18.02 -12.54 11.20
N ASP A 137 18.19 -13.42 10.22
CA ASP A 137 17.32 -13.40 9.03
C ASP A 137 15.88 -13.72 9.36
N GLU A 138 15.66 -14.62 10.34
CA GLU A 138 14.35 -15.02 10.82
C GLU A 138 13.65 -13.85 11.52
N ASP A 139 14.31 -13.21 12.49
CA ASP A 139 13.75 -12.05 13.19
C ASP A 139 13.42 -10.90 12.23
N PHE A 140 14.29 -10.68 11.23
CA PHE A 140 14.02 -9.68 10.19
C PHE A 140 12.77 -9.99 9.36
N LEU A 141 12.61 -11.26 8.94
CA LEU A 141 11.45 -11.67 8.14
C LEU A 141 10.17 -11.67 8.96
N ASP A 142 10.25 -11.99 10.25
CA ASP A 142 9.12 -11.89 11.19
C ASP A 142 8.71 -10.43 11.41
N MET A 143 9.66 -9.52 11.54
CA MET A 143 9.39 -8.06 11.59
C MET A 143 8.69 -7.58 10.32
N VAL A 144 9.15 -8.03 9.14
CA VAL A 144 8.50 -7.69 7.87
C VAL A 144 7.08 -8.25 7.81
N GLN A 145 6.87 -9.51 8.23
CA GLN A 145 5.55 -10.13 8.29
C GLN A 145 4.61 -9.37 9.22
N GLN A 146 5.09 -8.92 10.37
CA GLN A 146 4.30 -8.11 11.30
C GLN A 146 3.90 -6.79 10.67
N GLY A 147 4.83 -6.09 10.01
CA GLY A 147 4.52 -4.84 9.30
C GLY A 147 3.48 -5.01 8.21
N ILE A 148 3.54 -6.10 7.44
CA ILE A 148 2.52 -6.45 6.44
C ILE A 148 1.15 -6.65 7.09
N ASN A 149 1.11 -7.38 8.22
CA ASN A 149 -0.14 -7.65 8.93
C ASN A 149 -0.77 -6.35 9.46
N ASP A 150 0.03 -5.44 9.99
CA ASP A 150 -0.44 -4.18 10.54
C ASP A 150 -0.91 -3.21 9.44
N TRP A 151 -0.22 -3.22 8.28
CA TRP A 151 -0.72 -2.50 7.11
C TRP A 151 -2.06 -3.06 6.62
N ALA A 152 -2.18 -4.39 6.51
CA ALA A 152 -3.43 -5.01 6.09
C ALA A 152 -4.60 -4.67 7.03
N LYS A 153 -4.38 -4.69 8.36
CA LYS A 153 -5.38 -4.25 9.35
C LYS A 153 -5.76 -2.78 9.15
N THR A 154 -4.77 -1.92 8.89
CA THR A 154 -5.00 -0.50 8.61
C THR A 154 -5.88 -0.33 7.37
N VAL A 155 -5.57 -1.02 6.26
CA VAL A 155 -6.38 -1.01 5.03
C VAL A 155 -7.79 -1.51 5.29
N ILE A 156 -7.94 -2.64 5.99
CA ILE A 156 -9.25 -3.23 6.32
C ILE A 156 -10.08 -2.26 7.17
N SER A 157 -9.47 -1.54 8.11
CA SER A 157 -10.16 -0.58 8.97
C SER A 157 -10.72 0.62 8.19
N THR A 158 -10.15 0.94 7.03
CA THR A 158 -10.69 1.98 6.13
C THR A 158 -11.83 1.48 5.24
N GLY A 159 -12.11 0.18 5.25
CA GLY A 159 -13.06 -0.50 4.38
C GLY A 159 -12.41 -1.13 3.14
N GLY A 160 -11.11 -0.93 2.94
CA GLY A 160 -10.35 -1.42 1.80
C GLY A 160 -9.93 -2.88 1.90
N ASN A 161 -9.23 -3.33 0.87
CA ASN A 161 -8.60 -4.64 0.80
C ASN A 161 -7.30 -4.54 -0.03
N ILE A 162 -6.40 -5.51 0.12
CA ILE A 162 -5.15 -5.57 -0.65
C ILE A 162 -5.31 -6.54 -1.81
N LYS A 163 -5.00 -6.11 -3.02
CA LYS A 163 -5.07 -6.92 -4.25
C LYS A 163 -3.83 -7.78 -4.41
N ILE A 164 -3.89 -9.00 -3.90
CA ILE A 164 -2.76 -9.93 -3.83
C ILE A 164 -2.12 -10.22 -5.20
N ALA A 165 -2.93 -10.33 -6.26
CA ALA A 165 -2.43 -10.65 -7.60
C ALA A 165 -1.46 -9.60 -8.17
N LYS A 166 -1.51 -8.37 -7.66
CA LYS A 166 -0.62 -7.28 -8.06
C LYS A 166 0.44 -6.96 -6.99
N SER A 167 0.28 -7.48 -5.78
CA SER A 167 1.21 -7.25 -4.68
C SER A 167 2.40 -8.20 -4.73
N HIS A 168 3.56 -7.74 -4.31
CA HIS A 168 4.78 -8.54 -4.26
C HIS A 168 5.74 -8.04 -3.19
N ALA A 169 6.68 -8.89 -2.82
CA ALA A 169 7.74 -8.58 -1.87
C ALA A 169 9.12 -8.75 -2.53
N LYS A 170 10.06 -7.89 -2.20
CA LYS A 170 11.49 -8.04 -2.49
C LYS A 170 12.26 -8.02 -1.20
N VAL A 171 13.12 -8.99 -1.00
CA VAL A 171 13.93 -9.13 0.22
C VAL A 171 15.39 -9.25 -0.17
N SER A 172 16.22 -8.42 0.41
CA SER A 172 17.67 -8.47 0.30
C SER A 172 18.29 -8.81 1.65
N VAL A 173 18.74 -10.04 1.78
CA VAL A 173 19.52 -10.51 2.93
C VAL A 173 20.97 -10.67 2.46
N PRO A 174 21.89 -9.86 3.00
CA PRO A 174 23.28 -9.90 2.55
C PRO A 174 23.99 -11.16 2.99
N LYS A 175 24.82 -11.69 2.10
CA LYS A 175 25.83 -12.71 2.42
C LYS A 175 27.19 -12.29 1.84
N TRP A 176 28.26 -12.69 2.53
CA TRP A 176 29.61 -12.54 1.98
C TRP A 176 29.96 -13.75 1.13
N ASP A 177 30.41 -13.50 -0.08
CA ASP A 177 30.92 -14.51 -0.97
C ASP A 177 32.21 -13.98 -1.65
N ARG A 178 33.33 -14.62 -1.37
CA ARG A 178 34.66 -14.27 -1.94
C ARG A 178 35.01 -12.79 -1.80
N GLY A 179 34.75 -12.20 -0.63
CA GLY A 179 35.04 -10.78 -0.36
C GLY A 179 34.05 -9.78 -0.94
N GLN A 180 32.97 -10.25 -1.57
CA GLN A 180 31.90 -9.41 -2.10
C GLN A 180 30.59 -9.63 -1.34
N SER A 181 29.84 -8.56 -1.13
CA SER A 181 28.50 -8.65 -0.63
C SER A 181 27.52 -9.00 -1.74
N ARG A 182 26.71 -10.01 -1.53
CA ARG A 182 25.63 -10.43 -2.43
C ARG A 182 24.36 -10.67 -1.65
N SER A 183 23.20 -10.51 -2.27
CA SER A 183 21.93 -10.94 -1.67
C SER A 183 21.82 -12.47 -1.69
N LYS A 184 21.31 -13.07 -0.61
CA LYS A 184 20.96 -14.49 -0.59
C LYS A 184 19.90 -14.78 -1.65
N SER A 185 20.04 -15.93 -2.32
CA SER A 185 18.96 -16.43 -3.18
C SER A 185 17.71 -16.72 -2.36
N ILE A 186 16.52 -16.50 -2.92
CA ILE A 186 15.22 -16.83 -2.29
C ILE A 186 15.18 -18.28 -1.78
N LYS A 187 15.86 -19.20 -2.47
CA LYS A 187 15.94 -20.61 -2.08
C LYS A 187 16.57 -20.84 -0.69
N HIS A 188 17.37 -19.87 -0.24
CA HIS A 188 18.09 -19.92 1.03
C HIS A 188 17.47 -19.01 2.11
N LEU A 189 16.33 -18.37 1.83
CA LEU A 189 15.57 -17.62 2.82
C LEU A 189 14.72 -18.60 3.66
N PRO A 190 14.51 -18.32 4.95
CA PRO A 190 13.64 -19.10 5.84
C PRO A 190 12.20 -19.19 5.32
N VAL A 191 11.70 -18.12 4.72
CA VAL A 191 10.36 -18.04 4.13
C VAL A 191 10.41 -17.70 2.65
N ARG A 192 9.38 -18.09 1.90
CA ARG A 192 9.26 -17.84 0.43
C ARG A 192 8.09 -16.98 0.06
N SER A 193 7.23 -16.69 1.00
CA SER A 193 6.07 -15.83 0.85
C SER A 193 5.70 -15.22 2.18
N PHE A 194 5.06 -14.06 2.14
CA PHE A 194 4.40 -13.46 3.28
C PHE A 194 2.89 -13.70 3.19
N THR A 195 2.23 -13.69 4.33
CA THR A 195 0.78 -13.83 4.41
C THR A 195 0.13 -12.47 4.61
N ILE A 196 -1.03 -12.26 3.97
CA ILE A 196 -1.80 -11.02 4.10
C ILE A 196 -3.24 -11.38 4.47
N PRO A 197 -3.73 -10.95 5.63
CA PRO A 197 -5.13 -11.07 5.98
C PRO A 197 -5.99 -10.22 5.04
N GLN A 198 -7.15 -10.75 4.67
CA GLN A 198 -8.12 -10.10 3.80
C GLN A 198 -9.36 -9.71 4.59
N ARG A 199 -10.13 -8.77 4.05
CA ARG A 199 -11.37 -8.28 4.67
C ARG A 199 -12.42 -9.37 4.93
N ASP A 200 -12.46 -10.41 4.11
CA ASP A 200 -13.36 -11.57 4.25
C ASP A 200 -12.88 -12.62 5.29
N GLY A 201 -11.78 -12.33 5.98
CA GLY A 201 -11.14 -13.25 6.92
C GLY A 201 -10.22 -14.29 6.28
N ALA A 202 -10.13 -14.35 4.96
CA ALA A 202 -9.18 -15.22 4.28
C ALA A 202 -7.74 -14.75 4.51
N ILE A 203 -6.80 -15.69 4.48
CA ILE A 203 -5.36 -15.39 4.50
C ILE A 203 -4.80 -15.78 3.14
N LYS A 204 -4.20 -14.81 2.44
CA LYS A 204 -3.59 -15.02 1.13
C LYS A 204 -2.09 -14.81 1.18
N SER A 205 -1.35 -15.43 0.25
CA SER A 205 0.12 -15.36 0.22
C SER A 205 0.62 -14.44 -0.89
N VAL A 206 1.58 -13.60 -0.54
CA VAL A 206 2.35 -12.75 -1.47
C VAL A 206 3.74 -13.35 -1.64
N LYS A 207 4.15 -13.57 -2.88
CA LYS A 207 5.45 -14.19 -3.21
C LYS A 207 6.59 -13.22 -2.98
N ILE A 208 7.68 -13.74 -2.44
CA ILE A 208 8.97 -13.05 -2.43
C ILE A 208 9.62 -13.25 -3.81
N LEU A 209 9.91 -12.15 -4.48
CA LEU A 209 10.59 -12.12 -5.77
C LEU A 209 12.09 -11.96 -5.59
N SER A 210 12.86 -12.43 -6.58
CA SER A 210 14.30 -12.17 -6.59
C SER A 210 14.57 -10.67 -6.63
N TYR A 211 15.59 -10.22 -5.92
CA TYR A 211 15.99 -8.82 -5.90
C TYR A 211 16.33 -8.30 -7.31
N SER A 212 16.85 -9.17 -8.18
CA SER A 212 17.12 -8.89 -9.60
C SER A 212 15.90 -8.92 -10.51
N THR A 213 14.73 -9.36 -10.01
CA THR A 213 13.49 -9.37 -10.82
C THR A 213 13.03 -7.94 -11.06
N ALA A 214 12.95 -7.52 -12.32
CA ALA A 214 12.41 -6.22 -12.67
C ALA A 214 10.89 -6.21 -12.43
N MET A 215 10.40 -5.19 -11.70
CA MET A 215 9.00 -4.97 -11.45
C MET A 215 8.57 -3.61 -11.99
N LYS A 216 7.32 -3.52 -12.43
CA LYS A 216 6.73 -2.27 -12.89
C LYS A 216 6.14 -1.54 -11.68
N SER A 217 6.62 -0.32 -11.42
CA SER A 217 6.03 0.60 -10.47
C SER A 217 5.80 1.94 -11.17
N LEU A 218 4.61 2.51 -11.06
CA LEU A 218 4.21 3.77 -11.71
C LEU A 218 4.55 3.84 -13.21
N GLY A 219 4.42 2.71 -13.92
CA GLY A 219 4.71 2.66 -15.36
C GLY A 219 6.18 2.37 -15.71
N VAL A 220 7.10 2.46 -14.76
CA VAL A 220 8.54 2.21 -14.96
C VAL A 220 8.92 0.85 -14.38
N LYS A 221 9.82 0.12 -15.05
CA LYS A 221 10.36 -1.14 -14.54
C LYS A 221 11.67 -0.89 -13.80
N PHE A 222 11.74 -1.38 -12.56
CA PHE A 222 12.93 -1.32 -11.72
C PHE A 222 13.39 -2.72 -11.32
N ALA A 223 14.68 -2.97 -11.41
CA ALA A 223 15.33 -4.10 -10.76
C ALA A 223 16.07 -3.60 -9.52
N GLY A 224 16.07 -4.39 -8.44
CA GLY A 224 16.71 -4.01 -7.18
C GLY A 224 18.24 -3.98 -7.22
N ASP A 225 18.86 -4.62 -8.23
CA ASP A 225 20.29 -4.60 -8.49
C ASP A 225 20.75 -3.37 -9.30
N GLY A 226 19.83 -2.49 -9.69
CA GLY A 226 20.09 -1.30 -10.50
C GLY A 226 20.24 -1.59 -11.99
N GLU A 227 20.18 -2.86 -12.41
CA GLU A 227 20.16 -3.21 -13.82
C GLU A 227 18.76 -2.99 -14.38
N ASN A 228 18.58 -1.88 -15.08
CA ASN A 228 17.36 -1.68 -15.87
C ASN A 228 17.44 -2.57 -17.11
N PRO A 229 16.43 -3.44 -17.35
CA PRO A 229 16.37 -4.20 -18.59
C PRO A 229 16.38 -3.22 -19.76
N LYS A 230 17.39 -3.32 -20.61
CA LYS A 230 17.62 -2.45 -21.78
C LYS A 230 16.44 -2.41 -22.77
N ASP A 231 15.54 -3.39 -22.67
CA ASP A 231 14.42 -3.61 -23.60
C ASP A 231 13.15 -2.81 -23.27
N HIS A 232 13.18 -1.92 -22.28
CA HIS A 232 11.97 -1.23 -21.78
C HIS A 232 12.01 0.29 -21.83
N ILE A 233 13.04 0.88 -22.49
CA ILE A 233 13.06 2.29 -22.86
C ILE A 233 12.61 2.41 -24.33
N LEU A 234 11.54 1.78 -24.68
CA LEU A 234 10.83 2.07 -25.93
C LEU A 234 9.48 2.69 -25.55
N TRP A 235 9.42 3.98 -25.80
CA TRP A 235 8.22 4.81 -25.78
C TRP A 235 7.25 4.42 -26.88
#